data_6fc63ee2299a3e8943d5a18086069429
#
_entry.id   6fc63ee2299a3e8943d5a18086069429
#
_cell.length_a   1.000
_cell.length_b   1.000
_cell.length_c   1.000
_cell.angle_alpha   90.00
_cell.angle_beta   90.00
_cell.angle_gamma   90.00
#
_symmetry.space_group_name_H-M   'P 1'
#
loop_
_entity.id
_entity.type
_entity.pdbx_description
1 polymer ?
#
loop_
_entity_poly.entity_id
_entity_poly.type
_entity_poly.pdbx_seq_one_letter_code
_entity_poly.pdbx_strand_id
1 'polypeptide(L)'
;MKILISCSATALLSFILFFSTPVTHAGSVKGKELFERRCTGCHRLDEVRSGPRLRGIFGRKSGSDPSFPYSTGMKSLRITWDESTLDKWLTDPESLVPDNDMAFRMSDAAERAEIIAYLKSLSAH
;
A
#
# COMPACT_ATOMS: atom_id res chain seq x y z
N MET A 1 -12.94 77.31 -0.45
CA MET A 1 -11.76 76.51 -0.80
C MET A 1 -11.88 75.16 -0.10
N LYS A 2 -12.40 74.12 -0.84
CA LYS A 2 -12.63 72.80 -0.29
C LYS A 2 -11.63 71.81 -0.96
N ILE A 3 -10.75 71.29 -0.12
CA ILE A 3 -9.74 70.32 -0.54
C ILE A 3 -10.37 68.93 -0.43
N LEU A 4 -10.56 68.27 -1.60
CA LEU A 4 -11.01 66.90 -1.66
C LEU A 4 -9.78 66.02 -1.63
N ILE A 5 -9.61 65.28 -0.53
CA ILE A 5 -8.58 64.23 -0.40
C ILE A 5 -9.16 62.96 -0.95
N SER A 6 -8.67 62.55 -2.15
CA SER A 6 -9.00 61.27 -2.75
C SER A 6 -8.16 60.15 -2.09
N CYS A 7 -8.83 59.27 -1.40
CA CYS A 7 -8.21 58.10 -0.78
C CYS A 7 -8.24 56.93 -1.77
N SER A 8 -7.12 56.69 -2.46
CA SER A 8 -6.98 55.51 -3.34
C SER A 8 -6.68 54.28 -2.48
N ALA A 9 -7.66 53.43 -2.34
CA ALA A 9 -7.49 52.11 -1.73
C ALA A 9 -6.86 51.15 -2.75
N THR A 10 -5.55 50.92 -2.61
CA THR A 10 -4.83 49.86 -3.33
C THR A 10 -5.13 48.52 -2.67
N ALA A 11 -6.03 47.72 -3.28
CA ALA A 11 -6.28 46.34 -2.88
C ALA A 11 -5.09 45.46 -3.31
N LEU A 12 -4.27 45.05 -2.34
CA LEU A 12 -3.25 44.04 -2.55
C LEU A 12 -3.92 42.64 -2.63
N LEU A 13 -4.07 42.15 -3.85
CA LEU A 13 -4.49 40.75 -4.11
C LEU A 13 -3.33 39.84 -3.75
N SER A 14 -3.36 39.25 -2.54
CA SER A 14 -2.42 38.18 -2.15
C SER A 14 -2.75 36.91 -2.92
N PHE A 15 -1.98 36.65 -3.96
CA PHE A 15 -2.04 35.40 -4.72
C PHE A 15 -1.37 34.28 -3.91
N ILE A 16 -2.18 33.50 -3.19
CA ILE A 16 -1.69 32.32 -2.47
C ILE A 16 -1.42 31.25 -3.51
N LEU A 17 -0.15 31.10 -3.89
CA LEU A 17 0.33 29.97 -4.69
C LEU A 17 0.23 28.70 -3.83
N PHE A 18 -0.79 27.89 -4.08
CA PHE A 18 -0.84 26.52 -3.60
C PHE A 18 0.29 25.74 -4.28
N PHE A 19 1.42 25.64 -3.61
CA PHE A 19 2.46 24.66 -3.98
C PHE A 19 1.90 23.26 -3.71
N SER A 20 1.29 22.66 -4.72
CA SER A 20 1.05 21.21 -4.73
C SER A 20 2.40 20.51 -4.74
N THR A 21 2.86 20.08 -3.56
CA THR A 21 4.05 19.21 -3.50
C THR A 21 3.76 17.93 -4.25
N PRO A 22 4.55 17.55 -5.25
CA PRO A 22 4.37 16.24 -5.89
C PRO A 22 4.60 15.17 -4.82
N VAL A 23 3.61 14.30 -4.62
CA VAL A 23 3.77 13.09 -3.81
C VAL A 23 4.83 12.25 -4.53
N THR A 24 6.05 12.32 -4.03
CA THR A 24 7.18 11.64 -4.63
C THR A 24 7.00 10.12 -4.53
N HIS A 25 7.17 9.43 -5.63
CA HIS A 25 7.20 7.97 -5.78
C HIS A 25 8.34 7.27 -4.99
N ALA A 26 8.98 7.95 -4.07
CA ALA A 26 10.09 7.42 -3.26
C ALA A 26 9.70 6.18 -2.45
N GLY A 27 8.45 6.13 -1.95
CA GLY A 27 7.93 4.98 -1.22
C GLY A 27 7.84 3.71 -2.08
N SER A 28 7.51 3.83 -3.36
CA SER A 28 7.39 2.66 -4.24
C SER A 28 8.73 2.04 -4.61
N VAL A 29 9.81 2.82 -4.69
CA VAL A 29 11.18 2.31 -4.97
C VAL A 29 11.70 1.49 -3.80
N LYS A 30 11.62 2.04 -2.59
CA LYS A 30 12.03 1.34 -1.36
C LYS A 30 11.17 0.10 -1.10
N GLY A 31 9.86 0.20 -1.32
CA GLY A 31 8.93 -0.92 -1.21
C GLY A 31 9.25 -2.04 -2.19
N LYS A 32 9.64 -1.71 -3.42
CA LYS A 32 10.09 -2.68 -4.42
C LYS A 32 11.35 -3.42 -3.96
N GLU A 33 12.37 -2.70 -3.50
CA GLU A 33 13.61 -3.29 -3.00
C GLU A 33 13.37 -4.21 -1.79
N LEU A 34 12.50 -3.80 -0.87
CA LEU A 34 12.09 -4.61 0.27
C LEU A 34 11.35 -5.87 -0.18
N PHE A 35 10.42 -5.74 -1.12
CA PHE A 35 9.71 -6.87 -1.72
C PHE A 35 10.69 -7.86 -2.35
N GLU A 36 11.64 -7.40 -3.14
CA GLU A 36 12.65 -8.25 -3.78
C GLU A 36 13.50 -9.01 -2.76
N ARG A 37 13.87 -8.39 -1.66
CA ARG A 37 14.68 -9.04 -0.60
C ARG A 37 13.88 -9.97 0.31
N ARG A 38 12.63 -9.63 0.63
CA ARG A 38 11.85 -10.30 1.66
C ARG A 38 10.82 -11.28 1.14
N CYS A 39 10.28 -11.05 -0.06
CA CYS A 39 9.11 -11.76 -0.55
C CYS A 39 9.43 -12.74 -1.70
N THR A 40 10.45 -12.44 -2.52
CA THR A 40 10.69 -13.22 -3.75
C THR A 40 11.30 -14.60 -3.52
N GLY A 41 11.66 -14.94 -2.29
CA GLY A 41 11.99 -16.32 -1.92
C GLY A 41 10.83 -17.29 -2.14
N CYS A 42 9.59 -16.81 -1.86
CA CYS A 42 8.37 -17.62 -1.95
C CYS A 42 7.35 -17.09 -2.96
N HIS A 43 7.33 -15.79 -3.25
CA HIS A 43 6.36 -15.15 -4.11
C HIS A 43 6.96 -14.59 -5.40
N ARG A 44 6.12 -14.47 -6.43
CA ARG A 44 6.36 -13.64 -7.61
C ARG A 44 5.18 -12.71 -7.84
N LEU A 45 5.35 -11.70 -8.65
CA LEU A 45 4.23 -10.82 -9.01
C LEU A 45 3.22 -11.54 -9.90
N ASP A 46 3.69 -12.27 -10.91
CA ASP A 46 2.86 -12.80 -11.97
C ASP A 46 2.80 -14.34 -12.01
N GLU A 47 3.60 -15.01 -11.20
CA GLU A 47 3.72 -16.46 -11.17
C GLU A 47 3.41 -17.02 -9.79
N VAL A 48 2.81 -18.21 -9.77
CA VAL A 48 2.67 -19.02 -8.56
C VAL A 48 4.00 -19.73 -8.28
N ARG A 49 4.41 -19.71 -7.02
CA ARG A 49 5.57 -20.44 -6.51
C ARG A 49 5.16 -21.22 -5.26
N SER A 50 6.02 -21.27 -4.22
CA SER A 50 5.62 -21.76 -2.90
C SER A 50 4.56 -20.87 -2.22
N GLY A 51 4.37 -19.65 -2.71
CA GLY A 51 3.28 -18.75 -2.39
C GLY A 51 2.50 -18.30 -3.63
N PRO A 52 1.30 -17.72 -3.46
CA PRO A 52 0.52 -17.19 -4.57
C PRO A 52 1.19 -15.97 -5.22
N ARG A 53 0.79 -15.67 -6.45
CA ARG A 53 1.20 -14.44 -7.13
C ARG A 53 0.63 -13.20 -6.44
N LEU A 54 1.39 -12.10 -6.41
CA LEU A 54 1.05 -10.92 -5.63
C LEU A 54 0.63 -9.69 -6.45
N ARG A 55 0.81 -9.68 -7.78
CA ARG A 55 0.24 -8.58 -8.57
C ARG A 55 -1.28 -8.55 -8.42
N GLY A 56 -1.82 -7.38 -8.15
CA GLY A 56 -3.24 -7.20 -7.90
C GLY A 56 -3.75 -7.81 -6.59
N ILE A 57 -2.86 -8.04 -5.61
CA ILE A 57 -3.26 -8.54 -4.29
C ILE A 57 -4.11 -7.52 -3.55
N PHE A 58 -3.79 -6.24 -3.65
CA PHE A 58 -4.56 -5.18 -3.03
C PHE A 58 -5.94 -5.07 -3.69
N GLY A 59 -7.01 -5.18 -2.93
CA GLY A 59 -8.39 -5.27 -3.41
C GLY A 59 -8.89 -6.69 -3.75
N ARG A 60 -8.01 -7.70 -3.74
CA ARG A 60 -8.37 -9.10 -4.01
C ARG A 60 -8.91 -9.79 -2.74
N LYS A 61 -9.85 -10.70 -2.91
CA LYS A 61 -10.35 -11.53 -1.80
C LYS A 61 -9.29 -12.55 -1.37
N SER A 62 -9.22 -12.82 -0.07
CA SER A 62 -8.37 -13.87 0.48
C SER A 62 -8.67 -15.22 -0.16
N GLY A 63 -7.63 -16.03 -0.39
CA GLY A 63 -7.77 -17.39 -0.91
C GLY A 63 -8.45 -17.52 -2.28
N SER A 64 -8.49 -16.45 -3.10
CA SER A 64 -9.30 -16.43 -4.32
C SER A 64 -8.53 -16.69 -5.63
N ASP A 65 -7.20 -16.80 -5.61
CA ASP A 65 -6.44 -17.16 -6.82
C ASP A 65 -6.61 -18.66 -7.10
N PRO A 66 -7.29 -19.03 -8.20
CA PRO A 66 -7.56 -20.45 -8.49
C PRO A 66 -6.30 -21.26 -8.84
N SER A 67 -5.20 -20.56 -9.13
CA SER A 67 -3.93 -21.19 -9.50
C SER A 67 -3.10 -21.65 -8.29
N PHE A 68 -3.51 -21.29 -7.05
CA PHE A 68 -2.77 -21.62 -5.84
C PHE A 68 -3.59 -22.48 -4.88
N PRO A 69 -3.00 -23.58 -4.34
CA PRO A 69 -3.67 -24.49 -3.41
C PRO A 69 -3.64 -23.95 -1.98
N TYR A 70 -4.46 -22.94 -1.68
CA TYR A 70 -4.53 -22.35 -0.34
C TYR A 70 -4.94 -23.35 0.74
N SER A 71 -4.46 -23.14 1.98
CA SER A 71 -4.94 -23.84 3.17
C SER A 71 -6.44 -23.65 3.39
N THR A 72 -7.06 -24.53 4.16
CA THR A 72 -8.49 -24.41 4.51
C THR A 72 -8.78 -23.12 5.25
N GLY A 73 -7.90 -22.72 6.18
CA GLY A 73 -8.02 -21.45 6.90
C GLY A 73 -8.03 -20.26 5.97
N MET A 74 -7.11 -20.20 5.02
CA MET A 74 -7.04 -19.11 4.04
C MET A 74 -8.26 -19.06 3.12
N LYS A 75 -8.79 -20.21 2.69
CA LYS A 75 -10.02 -20.30 1.88
C LYS A 75 -11.27 -19.86 2.64
N SER A 76 -11.28 -20.09 3.94
CA SER A 76 -12.40 -19.74 4.83
C SER A 76 -12.38 -18.28 5.26
N LEU A 77 -11.22 -17.61 5.17
CA LEU A 77 -11.05 -16.21 5.52
C LEU A 77 -11.83 -15.31 4.54
N ARG A 78 -12.77 -14.54 5.06
CA ARG A 78 -13.69 -13.70 4.25
C ARG A 78 -13.29 -12.24 4.28
N ILE A 79 -12.04 -11.92 3.92
CA ILE A 79 -11.55 -10.55 3.85
C ILE A 79 -11.15 -10.17 2.43
N THR A 80 -11.13 -8.86 2.19
CA THR A 80 -10.47 -8.25 1.03
C THR A 80 -9.14 -7.68 1.50
N TRP A 81 -8.08 -7.92 0.75
CA TRP A 81 -6.76 -7.40 1.07
C TRP A 81 -6.72 -5.89 0.85
N ASP A 82 -6.51 -5.17 1.93
CA ASP A 82 -6.31 -3.73 1.98
C ASP A 82 -5.07 -3.41 2.84
N GLU A 83 -4.83 -2.14 3.09
CA GLU A 83 -3.69 -1.69 3.87
C GLU A 83 -3.70 -2.28 5.30
N SER A 84 -4.85 -2.25 5.97
CA SER A 84 -4.99 -2.74 7.34
C SER A 84 -4.86 -4.27 7.44
N THR A 85 -5.49 -4.99 6.54
CA THR A 85 -5.45 -6.47 6.54
C THR A 85 -4.10 -7.00 6.12
N LEU A 86 -3.41 -6.34 5.17
CA LEU A 86 -2.04 -6.67 4.80
C LEU A 86 -1.05 -6.37 5.92
N ASP A 87 -1.23 -5.27 6.66
CA ASP A 87 -0.37 -4.97 7.80
C ASP A 87 -0.50 -6.03 8.91
N LYS A 88 -1.73 -6.44 9.25
CA LYS A 88 -1.99 -7.52 10.21
C LYS A 88 -1.38 -8.84 9.74
N TRP A 89 -1.59 -9.18 8.47
CA TRP A 89 -1.05 -10.41 7.87
C TRP A 89 0.47 -10.45 7.92
N LEU A 90 1.14 -9.37 7.52
CA LEU A 90 2.61 -9.30 7.54
C LEU A 90 3.18 -9.22 8.96
N THR A 91 2.43 -8.70 9.91
CA THR A 91 2.85 -8.66 11.31
C THR A 91 2.86 -10.06 11.92
N ASP A 92 1.77 -10.80 11.77
CA ASP A 92 1.64 -12.16 12.30
C ASP A 92 0.55 -12.94 11.52
N PRO A 93 0.92 -13.68 10.48
CA PRO A 93 -0.03 -14.49 9.70
C PRO A 93 -0.81 -15.48 10.54
N GLU A 94 -0.17 -16.10 11.53
CA GLU A 94 -0.78 -17.12 12.38
C GLU A 94 -1.90 -16.56 13.26
N SER A 95 -1.76 -15.31 13.72
CA SER A 95 -2.81 -14.62 14.49
C SER A 95 -4.04 -14.31 13.64
N LEU A 96 -3.88 -14.13 12.33
CA LEU A 96 -4.99 -13.85 11.43
C LEU A 96 -5.64 -15.13 10.88
N VAL A 97 -4.82 -16.12 10.56
CA VAL A 97 -5.23 -17.41 10.00
C VAL A 97 -4.41 -18.52 10.67
N PRO A 98 -4.93 -19.17 11.71
CA PRO A 98 -4.28 -20.34 12.29
C PRO A 98 -4.05 -21.44 11.24
N ASP A 99 -2.95 -22.15 11.36
CA ASP A 99 -2.53 -23.19 10.41
C ASP A 99 -2.36 -22.71 8.96
N ASN A 100 -1.94 -21.47 8.77
CA ASN A 100 -1.56 -20.96 7.45
C ASN A 100 -0.18 -21.49 7.04
N ASP A 101 0.08 -21.49 5.72
CA ASP A 101 1.34 -21.99 5.15
C ASP A 101 2.44 -20.90 5.04
N MET A 102 2.19 -19.67 5.48
CA MET A 102 3.13 -18.57 5.39
C MET A 102 3.88 -18.36 6.71
N ALA A 103 4.98 -19.06 6.89
CA ALA A 103 5.84 -18.95 8.07
C ALA A 103 6.77 -17.71 8.04
N PHE A 104 6.22 -16.54 7.71
CA PHE A 104 6.97 -15.29 7.60
C PHE A 104 6.32 -14.19 8.42
N ARG A 105 7.11 -13.47 9.19
CA ARG A 105 6.67 -12.31 9.99
C ARG A 105 7.60 -11.13 9.75
N MET A 106 7.04 -9.94 9.77
CA MET A 106 7.78 -8.69 9.63
C MET A 106 7.44 -7.76 10.79
N SER A 107 8.36 -7.63 11.74
CA SER A 107 8.16 -6.82 12.94
C SER A 107 8.26 -5.32 12.67
N ASP A 108 9.07 -4.90 11.68
CA ASP A 108 9.27 -3.50 11.36
C ASP A 108 8.05 -2.92 10.63
N ALA A 109 7.34 -2.02 11.31
CA ALA A 109 6.13 -1.38 10.78
C ALA A 109 6.42 -0.47 9.58
N ALA A 110 7.59 0.18 9.54
CA ALA A 110 7.96 1.04 8.43
C ALA A 110 8.26 0.21 7.17
N GLU A 111 8.96 -0.92 7.30
CA GLU A 111 9.18 -1.84 6.19
C GLU A 111 7.85 -2.43 5.67
N ARG A 112 6.91 -2.78 6.57
CA ARG A 112 5.58 -3.25 6.15
C ARG A 112 4.82 -2.20 5.35
N ALA A 113 4.80 -0.96 5.83
CA ALA A 113 4.13 0.14 5.14
C ALA A 113 4.68 0.38 3.73
N GLU A 114 6.00 0.32 3.56
CA GLU A 114 6.66 0.46 2.25
C GLU A 114 6.28 -0.69 1.29
N ILE A 115 6.28 -1.93 1.75
CA ILE A 115 5.88 -3.09 0.94
C ILE A 115 4.40 -2.99 0.55
N ILE A 116 3.52 -2.62 1.49
CA ILE A 116 2.09 -2.47 1.24
C ILE A 116 1.84 -1.36 0.21
N ALA A 117 2.54 -0.23 0.32
CA ALA A 117 2.45 0.86 -0.66
C ALA A 117 2.89 0.40 -2.06
N TYR A 118 3.97 -0.38 -2.15
CA TYR A 118 4.41 -0.97 -3.41
C TYR A 118 3.36 -1.92 -4.00
N LEU A 119 2.82 -2.85 -3.22
CA LEU A 119 1.78 -3.79 -3.68
C LEU A 119 0.50 -3.05 -4.11
N LYS A 120 0.14 -1.99 -3.40
CA LYS A 120 -0.98 -1.11 -3.77
C LYS A 120 -0.76 -0.46 -5.13
N SER A 121 0.45 0.04 -5.39
CA SER A 121 0.79 0.66 -6.67
C SER A 121 0.68 -0.30 -7.87
N LEU A 122 0.84 -1.61 -7.64
CA LEU A 122 0.71 -2.66 -8.66
C LEU A 122 -0.75 -3.10 -8.90
N SER A 123 -1.68 -2.59 -8.13
CA SER A 123 -3.11 -2.96 -8.17
C SER A 123 -4.01 -1.81 -8.66
N ALA A 124 -3.44 -0.63 -8.88
CA ALA A 124 -4.15 0.54 -9.40
C ALA A 124 -4.31 0.41 -10.93
N HIS A 125 -5.46 -0.08 -11.36
CA HIS A 125 -5.95 -0.01 -12.74
C HIS A 125 -7.44 0.30 -12.74
#